data_393935e44e4d674083e04340c7e0be5a
#
_entry.id   393935e44e4d674083e04340c7e0be5a
#
_cell.length_a   1.000
_cell.length_b   1.000
_cell.length_c   1.000
_cell.angle_alpha   90.00
_cell.angle_beta   90.00
_cell.angle_gamma   90.00
#
_symmetry.space_group_name_H-M   'P 1'
#
loop_
_entity.id
_entity.type
_entity.pdbx_description
1 polymer ?
#
loop_
_entity_poly.entity_id
_entity_poly.type
_entity_poly.pdbx_seq_one_letter_code
_entity_poly.pdbx_strand_id
1 'polypeptide(L)'
;MIPEGTHGGTTHDAGNTIHDERARHMTRECGPSPPMRNRMDALHTTVCSAIIRISRRNRLIANSQMSRAQTPYTWHMGTHHSLDRLFAVARQERRCAIPSTNTDIQAIRRRVKTGAVLRVFRGLYAEPAYWESLDPHEQVRHIVRALAIQHPDWVFCGPTAAIMHGLDCSYRLAFPICIVASPGAHHQDTRHISHHAITHPDITVVQGVKVISLLQTLFDLAACQPLRYALGPADCALRNGLVSESALRAYPSSVKYSRNRAAVERAFALADRRAENGGESEARGMLHDAGCPPDDIQVEFPCLDHPGRKHRSDFLWKREDGSVIVGEFDGVRKYVDPHMTSGREIREVVDEERKRQQCMSQYAIGIVRMYYRDLDNPERIVRQLRDMGIQP
;
A
#
# COMPACT_ATOMS: atom_id res chain seq x y z
N MET A 1 -54.20 -18.39 58.78
CA MET A 1 -54.24 -19.71 59.43
C MET A 1 -53.09 -20.51 58.84
N ILE A 2 -52.06 -20.70 59.66
CA ILE A 2 -50.95 -21.63 59.51
C ILE A 2 -51.43 -22.98 59.99
N PRO A 3 -50.85 -24.15 59.60
CA PRO A 3 -49.53 -24.64 59.95
C PRO A 3 -48.88 -25.46 58.84
N GLU A 4 -47.51 -25.41 58.69
CA GLU A 4 -46.43 -26.22 59.24
C GLU A 4 -46.46 -27.73 58.99
N GLY A 5 -45.28 -28.26 58.57
CA GLY A 5 -44.93 -29.70 58.66
C GLY A 5 -43.84 -30.07 57.65
N THR A 6 -42.61 -29.93 57.88
CA THR A 6 -41.39 -30.66 58.29
C THR A 6 -41.21 -32.10 57.77
N HIS A 7 -39.89 -32.41 57.56
CA HIS A 7 -39.11 -33.65 57.32
C HIS A 7 -38.94 -34.07 55.89
N GLY A 8 -37.75 -34.22 55.32
CA GLY A 8 -36.53 -34.83 55.86
C GLY A 8 -36.18 -36.01 54.94
N GLY A 9 -35.04 -36.08 54.32
CA GLY A 9 -34.67 -37.29 53.60
C GLY A 9 -33.51 -37.09 52.62
N THR A 10 -32.32 -37.30 53.08
CA THR A 10 -31.09 -37.52 52.34
C THR A 10 -31.16 -38.79 51.49
N THR A 11 -30.78 -38.73 50.23
CA THR A 11 -30.07 -39.81 49.49
C THR A 11 -29.13 -39.28 48.45
N HIS A 12 -27.92 -39.77 48.54
CA HIS A 12 -26.86 -39.71 47.52
C HIS A 12 -27.37 -40.26 46.20
N ASP A 13 -27.03 -39.62 45.10
CA ASP A 13 -26.57 -40.38 43.94
C ASP A 13 -25.55 -39.61 43.11
N ALA A 14 -24.49 -40.33 42.80
CA ALA A 14 -23.39 -39.93 41.97
C ALA A 14 -23.78 -40.19 40.53
N GLY A 15 -23.50 -39.27 39.64
CA GLY A 15 -23.71 -39.58 38.22
C GLY A 15 -23.52 -38.42 37.26
N ASN A 16 -22.37 -38.42 36.64
CA ASN A 16 -22.13 -37.90 35.27
C ASN A 16 -21.73 -36.44 35.09
N THR A 17 -20.49 -36.16 35.43
CA THR A 17 -19.67 -35.09 34.87
C THR A 17 -18.85 -35.63 33.69
N ILE A 18 -19.48 -35.80 32.54
CA ILE A 18 -18.76 -36.00 31.28
C ILE A 18 -19.53 -35.23 30.18
N HIS A 19 -19.33 -33.91 30.10
CA HIS A 19 -19.64 -33.13 28.88
C HIS A 19 -19.21 -31.66 28.96
N ASP A 20 -18.05 -31.34 29.56
CA ASP A 20 -17.58 -29.96 29.57
C ASP A 20 -16.05 -29.79 29.28
N GLU A 21 -15.39 -30.83 28.82
CA GLU A 21 -13.96 -30.74 28.48
C GLU A 21 -13.66 -30.48 26.99
N ARG A 22 -14.65 -30.43 26.11
CA ARG A 22 -14.41 -30.11 24.68
C ARG A 22 -14.54 -28.64 24.33
N ALA A 23 -15.00 -27.78 25.21
CA ALA A 23 -15.11 -26.34 24.99
C ALA A 23 -13.88 -25.51 25.44
N ARG A 24 -12.92 -26.14 26.15
CA ARG A 24 -11.76 -25.43 26.75
C ARG A 24 -10.46 -25.47 25.89
N HIS A 25 -10.46 -26.07 24.74
CA HIS A 25 -9.24 -26.19 23.93
C HIS A 25 -9.20 -25.29 22.67
N MET A 26 -10.09 -24.30 22.53
CA MET A 26 -10.09 -23.37 21.38
C MET A 26 -9.82 -21.91 21.73
N THR A 27 -9.43 -21.60 22.96
CA THR A 27 -8.94 -20.28 23.33
C THR A 27 -7.47 -20.34 23.75
N ARG A 28 -6.59 -20.77 22.84
CA ARG A 28 -5.22 -20.28 22.92
C ARG A 28 -5.26 -18.84 22.47
N GLU A 29 -5.33 -17.96 23.43
CA GLU A 29 -4.99 -16.55 23.29
C GLU A 29 -3.63 -16.46 22.59
N CYS A 30 -3.62 -15.94 21.35
CA CYS A 30 -2.43 -15.31 20.84
C CYS A 30 -2.15 -14.15 21.81
N GLY A 31 -1.20 -14.34 22.69
CA GLY A 31 -0.61 -13.30 23.51
C GLY A 31 -0.24 -12.11 22.62
N PRO A 32 -0.13 -10.90 23.13
CA PRO A 32 0.23 -9.75 22.34
C PRO A 32 1.52 -10.06 21.62
N SER A 33 1.47 -10.17 20.30
CA SER A 33 2.66 -10.20 19.47
C SER A 33 3.47 -8.97 19.83
N PRO A 34 4.78 -9.08 20.06
CA PRO A 34 5.61 -7.91 20.34
C PRO A 34 5.38 -6.88 19.25
N PRO A 35 5.42 -5.59 19.57
CA PRO A 35 5.00 -4.53 18.66
C PRO A 35 5.73 -4.71 17.31
N MET A 36 4.98 -4.85 16.25
CA MET A 36 5.47 -5.08 14.86
C MET A 36 6.45 -4.02 14.37
N ARG A 37 6.61 -2.91 15.10
CA ARG A 37 7.48 -1.78 14.74
C ARG A 37 8.91 -2.20 14.41
N ASN A 38 9.56 -3.07 15.21
CA ASN A 38 10.98 -3.38 15.01
C ASN A 38 11.28 -4.46 13.95
N ARG A 39 10.28 -5.25 13.52
CA ARG A 39 10.49 -6.26 12.46
C ARG A 39 10.18 -5.73 11.07
N MET A 40 9.22 -4.82 10.95
CA MET A 40 8.88 -4.22 9.65
C MET A 40 9.95 -3.21 9.20
N ASP A 41 10.48 -2.39 10.10
CA ASP A 41 11.50 -1.39 9.76
C ASP A 41 12.82 -2.03 9.31
N ALA A 42 13.26 -3.13 9.93
CA ALA A 42 14.45 -3.86 9.51
C ALA A 42 14.30 -4.58 8.15
N LEU A 43 13.09 -5.09 7.84
CA LEU A 43 12.80 -5.76 6.58
C LEU A 43 12.59 -4.76 5.43
N HIS A 44 11.96 -3.61 5.69
CA HIS A 44 11.76 -2.57 4.68
C HIS A 44 13.05 -1.93 4.21
N THR A 45 13.97 -1.63 5.11
CA THR A 45 15.28 -1.08 4.75
C THR A 45 16.07 -2.06 3.89
N THR A 46 15.89 -3.38 4.09
CA THR A 46 16.61 -4.41 3.34
C THR A 46 16.00 -4.65 1.95
N VAL A 47 14.67 -4.64 1.80
CA VAL A 47 14.00 -4.93 0.51
C VAL A 47 14.03 -3.70 -0.42
N CYS A 48 13.71 -2.50 0.08
CA CYS A 48 13.91 -1.27 -0.70
C CYS A 48 15.38 -1.03 -1.03
N SER A 49 16.31 -1.31 -0.09
CA SER A 49 17.74 -1.26 -0.36
C SER A 49 18.21 -2.34 -1.34
N ALA A 50 17.57 -3.52 -1.38
CA ALA A 50 17.89 -4.56 -2.36
C ALA A 50 17.40 -4.19 -3.76
N ILE A 51 16.19 -3.64 -3.90
CA ILE A 51 15.66 -3.13 -5.17
C ILE A 51 16.50 -1.94 -5.66
N ILE A 52 16.84 -1.01 -4.76
CA ILE A 52 17.69 0.15 -5.06
C ILE A 52 19.14 -0.28 -5.33
N ARG A 53 19.69 -1.28 -4.63
CA ARG A 53 21.05 -1.81 -4.87
C ARG A 53 21.16 -2.59 -6.17
N ILE A 54 20.13 -3.34 -6.57
CA ILE A 54 20.09 -3.99 -7.88
C ILE A 54 20.08 -2.93 -8.98
N SER A 55 19.28 -1.88 -8.86
CA SER A 55 19.24 -0.76 -9.80
C SER A 55 20.56 0.04 -9.84
N ARG A 56 21.22 0.28 -8.68
CA ARG A 56 22.52 0.95 -8.65
C ARG A 56 23.68 0.10 -9.15
N ARG A 57 23.67 -1.21 -8.86
CA ARG A 57 24.72 -2.13 -9.33
C ARG A 57 24.66 -2.31 -10.84
N ASN A 58 23.47 -2.35 -11.41
CA ASN A 58 23.28 -2.40 -12.87
C ASN A 58 23.67 -1.10 -13.57
N ARG A 59 23.47 0.09 -12.96
CA ARG A 59 23.96 1.38 -13.48
C ARG A 59 25.50 1.48 -13.45
N LEU A 60 26.14 0.95 -12.41
CA LEU A 60 27.62 0.94 -12.32
C LEU A 60 28.24 -0.01 -13.35
N ILE A 61 27.59 -1.13 -13.66
CA ILE A 61 28.03 -2.07 -14.71
C ILE A 61 27.83 -1.46 -16.09
N ALA A 62 26.71 -0.78 -16.34
CA ALA A 62 26.45 -0.10 -17.61
C ALA A 62 27.46 1.05 -17.88
N ASN A 63 27.80 1.84 -16.87
CA ASN A 63 28.77 2.94 -17.00
C ASN A 63 30.23 2.48 -17.11
N SER A 64 30.59 1.29 -16.60
CA SER A 64 31.94 0.74 -16.73
C SER A 64 32.20 0.05 -18.08
N GLN A 65 31.16 -0.22 -18.87
CA GLN A 65 31.28 -0.87 -20.18
C GLN A 65 31.34 0.13 -21.36
N MET A 66 31.10 1.43 -21.15
CA MET A 66 31.18 2.43 -22.20
C MET A 66 32.61 2.92 -22.54
N SER A 67 33.66 2.34 -21.95
CA SER A 67 35.05 2.79 -22.14
C SER A 67 35.99 1.74 -22.73
N ARG A 68 35.48 0.79 -23.52
CA ARG A 68 36.38 -0.06 -24.33
C ARG A 68 35.84 -0.30 -25.72
N ALA A 69 36.71 0.08 -26.68
CA ALA A 69 36.54 0.10 -28.11
C ALA A 69 35.82 -1.11 -28.76
N GLN A 70 35.03 -0.78 -29.73
CA GLN A 70 34.38 -1.57 -30.74
C GLN A 70 35.25 -2.69 -31.32
N THR A 71 34.78 -3.93 -31.15
CA THR A 71 34.90 -4.97 -32.15
C THR A 71 33.53 -5.61 -32.31
N PRO A 72 33.03 -5.80 -33.55
CA PRO A 72 31.71 -6.36 -33.76
C PRO A 72 31.77 -7.89 -33.63
N TYR A 73 31.71 -8.39 -32.39
CA TYR A 73 31.36 -9.79 -32.17
C TYR A 73 29.84 -9.87 -32.08
N THR A 74 29.21 -10.09 -33.24
CA THR A 74 27.82 -10.59 -33.30
C THR A 74 27.82 -12.00 -32.70
N TRP A 75 27.53 -12.07 -31.39
CA TRP A 75 27.11 -13.33 -30.80
C TRP A 75 25.76 -13.69 -31.40
N HIS A 76 25.74 -14.63 -32.36
CA HIS A 76 24.53 -15.33 -32.71
C HIS A 76 24.08 -16.14 -31.47
N MET A 77 23.42 -15.51 -30.55
CA MET A 77 22.58 -16.20 -29.58
C MET A 77 21.44 -16.81 -30.39
N GLY A 78 21.46 -18.13 -30.57
CA GLY A 78 20.39 -18.86 -31.24
C GLY A 78 19.05 -18.34 -30.71
N THR A 79 18.25 -17.79 -31.59
CA THR A 79 16.93 -17.27 -31.31
C THR A 79 16.08 -18.42 -30.75
N HIS A 80 15.87 -18.42 -29.44
CA HIS A 80 14.92 -19.35 -28.82
C HIS A 80 13.52 -18.79 -29.05
N HIS A 81 12.95 -19.02 -30.23
CA HIS A 81 11.61 -18.57 -30.61
C HIS A 81 10.53 -18.87 -29.56
N SER A 82 10.70 -19.98 -28.79
CA SER A 82 9.76 -20.31 -27.70
C SER A 82 9.82 -19.31 -26.54
N LEU A 83 11.02 -18.85 -26.14
CA LEU A 83 11.16 -17.87 -25.06
C LEU A 83 10.74 -16.48 -25.48
N ASP A 84 11.06 -16.07 -26.69
CA ASP A 84 10.65 -14.76 -27.21
C ASP A 84 9.12 -14.67 -27.25
N ARG A 85 8.46 -15.75 -27.70
CA ARG A 85 7.00 -15.87 -27.66
C ARG A 85 6.47 -15.89 -26.22
N LEU A 86 7.13 -16.60 -25.29
CA LEU A 86 6.73 -16.66 -23.88
C LEU A 86 6.72 -15.26 -23.24
N PHE A 87 7.77 -14.47 -23.46
CA PHE A 87 7.85 -13.09 -22.92
C PHE A 87 6.91 -12.15 -23.65
N ALA A 88 6.72 -12.27 -24.96
CA ALA A 88 5.77 -11.48 -25.73
C ALA A 88 4.32 -11.67 -25.21
N VAL A 89 3.89 -12.94 -25.02
CA VAL A 89 2.57 -13.26 -24.46
C VAL A 89 2.45 -12.72 -23.04
N ALA A 90 3.47 -12.89 -22.20
CA ALA A 90 3.46 -12.39 -20.82
C ALA A 90 3.29 -10.87 -20.77
N ARG A 91 3.95 -10.11 -21.66
CA ARG A 91 3.77 -8.64 -21.77
C ARG A 91 2.37 -8.27 -22.24
N GLN A 92 1.87 -8.94 -23.29
CA GLN A 92 0.52 -8.69 -23.80
C GLN A 92 -0.55 -8.92 -22.71
N GLU A 93 -0.40 -9.97 -21.91
CA GLU A 93 -1.31 -10.29 -20.81
C GLU A 93 -0.99 -9.54 -19.53
N ARG A 94 -0.01 -8.63 -19.54
CA ARG A 94 0.44 -7.82 -18.38
C ARG A 94 0.72 -8.68 -17.15
N ARG A 95 1.45 -9.77 -17.34
CA ARG A 95 1.87 -10.71 -16.28
C ARG A 95 3.34 -11.09 -16.40
N CYS A 96 3.86 -11.71 -15.37
CA CYS A 96 5.18 -12.34 -15.43
C CYS A 96 5.16 -13.61 -16.31
N ALA A 97 6.29 -13.92 -16.93
CA ALA A 97 6.47 -15.12 -17.71
C ALA A 97 6.53 -16.37 -16.80
N ILE A 98 5.78 -17.41 -17.17
CA ILE A 98 5.68 -18.68 -16.47
C ILE A 98 6.19 -19.77 -17.42
N PRO A 99 7.42 -20.29 -17.27
CA PRO A 99 7.90 -21.38 -18.10
C PRO A 99 7.15 -22.67 -17.79
N SER A 100 6.69 -23.37 -18.82
CA SER A 100 5.94 -24.62 -18.70
C SER A 100 6.74 -25.86 -19.07
N THR A 101 7.83 -25.72 -19.85
CA THR A 101 8.65 -26.82 -20.28
C THR A 101 10.01 -26.84 -19.58
N ASN A 102 10.60 -28.04 -19.43
CA ASN A 102 11.96 -28.17 -18.89
C ASN A 102 13.00 -27.43 -19.75
N THR A 103 12.80 -27.39 -21.06
CA THR A 103 13.67 -26.67 -22.00
C THR A 103 13.66 -25.18 -21.72
N ASP A 104 12.47 -24.59 -21.56
CA ASP A 104 12.33 -23.16 -21.23
C ASP A 104 12.94 -22.86 -19.87
N ILE A 105 12.70 -23.71 -18.86
CA ILE A 105 13.27 -23.56 -17.51
C ILE A 105 14.80 -23.52 -17.58
N GLN A 106 15.44 -24.43 -18.32
CA GLN A 106 16.90 -24.46 -18.44
C GLN A 106 17.44 -23.25 -19.22
N ALA A 107 16.75 -22.85 -20.28
CA ALA A 107 17.12 -21.69 -21.08
C ALA A 107 16.99 -20.38 -20.27
N ILE A 108 15.92 -20.23 -19.48
CA ILE A 108 15.72 -19.09 -18.56
C ILE A 108 16.79 -19.08 -17.47
N ARG A 109 17.12 -20.23 -16.85
CA ARG A 109 18.17 -20.32 -15.83
C ARG A 109 19.52 -19.81 -16.33
N ARG A 110 19.88 -20.11 -17.59
CA ARG A 110 21.10 -19.59 -18.24
C ARG A 110 21.02 -18.04 -18.39
N ARG A 111 19.88 -17.54 -18.88
CA ARG A 111 19.68 -16.08 -19.08
C ARG A 111 19.61 -15.29 -17.76
N VAL A 112 19.12 -15.88 -16.69
CA VAL A 112 19.16 -15.28 -15.35
C VAL A 112 20.60 -15.13 -14.85
N LYS A 113 21.49 -16.10 -15.13
CA LYS A 113 22.91 -16.00 -14.76
C LYS A 113 23.64 -14.87 -15.50
N THR A 114 23.24 -14.56 -16.72
CA THR A 114 23.83 -13.48 -17.54
C THR A 114 23.14 -12.12 -17.32
N GLY A 115 22.05 -12.07 -16.53
CA GLY A 115 21.28 -10.84 -16.33
C GLY A 115 20.31 -10.51 -17.48
N ALA A 116 20.22 -11.34 -18.54
CA ALA A 116 19.32 -11.13 -19.66
C ALA A 116 17.84 -11.38 -19.31
N VAL A 117 17.56 -12.05 -18.19
CA VAL A 117 16.23 -12.28 -17.63
C VAL A 117 16.30 -12.08 -16.12
N LEU A 118 15.29 -11.43 -15.53
CA LEU A 118 15.11 -11.28 -14.09
C LEU A 118 14.22 -12.40 -13.55
N ARG A 119 14.59 -12.97 -12.41
CA ARG A 119 13.68 -13.74 -11.58
C ARG A 119 13.02 -12.81 -10.59
N VAL A 120 11.81 -12.35 -10.88
CA VAL A 120 11.08 -11.35 -10.08
C VAL A 120 10.34 -11.96 -8.89
N PHE A 121 9.97 -13.23 -9.02
CA PHE A 121 9.34 -14.02 -7.98
C PHE A 121 9.72 -15.50 -8.13
N ARG A 122 9.35 -16.37 -7.18
CA ARG A 122 9.59 -17.81 -7.30
C ARG A 122 8.85 -18.38 -8.52
N GLY A 123 9.60 -18.85 -9.53
CA GLY A 123 9.02 -19.40 -10.76
C GLY A 123 8.48 -18.37 -11.75
N LEU A 124 8.63 -17.07 -11.47
CA LEU A 124 8.16 -15.99 -12.32
C LEU A 124 9.32 -15.13 -12.81
N TYR A 125 9.26 -14.77 -14.09
CA TYR A 125 10.36 -14.11 -14.78
C TYR A 125 9.90 -12.94 -15.62
N ALA A 126 10.80 -11.96 -15.84
CA ALA A 126 10.55 -10.79 -16.68
C ALA A 126 11.84 -10.37 -17.41
N GLU A 127 11.69 -9.64 -18.50
CA GLU A 127 12.80 -8.96 -19.17
C GLU A 127 13.19 -7.70 -18.39
N PRO A 128 14.49 -7.43 -18.15
CA PRO A 128 14.92 -6.32 -17.29
C PRO A 128 14.34 -4.97 -17.68
N ALA A 129 14.50 -4.56 -18.94
CA ALA A 129 14.07 -3.26 -19.43
C ALA A 129 12.55 -3.05 -19.30
N TYR A 130 11.76 -4.08 -19.59
CA TYR A 130 10.31 -4.05 -19.40
C TYR A 130 9.92 -3.95 -17.92
N TRP A 131 10.55 -4.77 -17.06
CA TRP A 131 10.27 -4.77 -15.64
C TRP A 131 10.59 -3.44 -14.95
N GLU A 132 11.71 -2.83 -15.34
CA GLU A 132 12.16 -1.53 -14.82
C GLU A 132 11.29 -0.36 -15.29
N SER A 133 10.58 -0.52 -16.43
CA SER A 133 9.61 0.48 -16.90
C SER A 133 8.29 0.48 -16.13
N LEU A 134 8.01 -0.58 -15.36
CA LEU A 134 6.78 -0.71 -14.57
C LEU A 134 6.93 -0.01 -13.21
N ASP A 135 5.91 0.72 -12.79
CA ASP A 135 5.82 1.18 -11.41
C ASP A 135 5.62 0.00 -10.42
N PRO A 136 5.85 0.19 -9.11
CA PRO A 136 5.75 -0.89 -8.14
C PRO A 136 4.38 -1.59 -8.09
N HIS A 137 3.27 -0.87 -8.30
CA HIS A 137 1.95 -1.47 -8.34
C HIS A 137 1.74 -2.34 -9.58
N GLU A 138 2.22 -1.87 -10.74
CA GLU A 138 2.17 -2.70 -11.94
C GLU A 138 3.05 -3.94 -11.81
N GLN A 139 4.20 -3.84 -11.16
CA GLN A 139 5.04 -5.01 -10.85
C GLN A 139 4.26 -6.02 -10.00
N VAL A 140 3.56 -5.57 -8.94
CA VAL A 140 2.69 -6.44 -8.13
C VAL A 140 1.58 -7.06 -8.98
N ARG A 141 0.86 -6.27 -9.80
CA ARG A 141 -0.21 -6.78 -10.68
C ARG A 141 0.30 -7.85 -11.63
N HIS A 142 1.50 -7.68 -12.18
CA HIS A 142 2.14 -8.68 -13.05
C HIS A 142 2.43 -10.00 -12.31
N ILE A 143 2.93 -9.91 -11.08
CA ILE A 143 3.17 -11.07 -10.22
C ILE A 143 1.84 -11.76 -9.89
N VAL A 144 0.85 -11.00 -9.44
CA VAL A 144 -0.46 -11.52 -8.99
C VAL A 144 -1.21 -12.23 -10.12
N ARG A 145 -1.24 -11.64 -11.34
CA ARG A 145 -1.85 -12.32 -12.51
C ARG A 145 -1.15 -13.64 -12.84
N ALA A 146 0.17 -13.68 -12.74
CA ALA A 146 0.94 -14.93 -12.96
C ALA A 146 0.68 -15.95 -11.84
N LEU A 147 0.61 -15.52 -10.58
CA LEU A 147 0.28 -16.40 -9.46
C LEU A 147 -1.16 -16.94 -9.54
N ALA A 148 -2.11 -16.14 -10.00
CA ALA A 148 -3.50 -16.58 -10.19
C ALA A 148 -3.63 -17.71 -11.23
N ILE A 149 -2.75 -17.73 -12.24
CA ILE A 149 -2.67 -18.84 -13.20
C ILE A 149 -2.08 -20.10 -12.54
N GLN A 150 -1.03 -19.94 -11.72
CA GLN A 150 -0.38 -21.07 -11.05
C GLN A 150 -1.22 -21.62 -9.89
N HIS A 151 -2.03 -20.78 -9.26
CA HIS A 151 -2.83 -21.07 -8.09
C HIS A 151 -4.26 -20.53 -8.26
N PRO A 152 -5.10 -21.17 -9.08
CA PRO A 152 -6.44 -20.65 -9.42
C PRO A 152 -7.40 -20.58 -8.24
N ASP A 153 -7.09 -21.25 -7.13
CA ASP A 153 -7.90 -21.20 -5.91
C ASP A 153 -7.47 -20.09 -4.94
N TRP A 154 -6.38 -19.41 -5.19
CA TRP A 154 -5.96 -18.32 -4.33
C TRP A 154 -6.89 -17.13 -4.46
N VAL A 155 -7.23 -16.55 -3.31
CA VAL A 155 -7.96 -15.29 -3.19
C VAL A 155 -7.01 -14.26 -2.59
N PHE A 156 -6.76 -13.17 -3.31
CA PHE A 156 -5.87 -12.12 -2.83
C PHE A 156 -6.63 -11.14 -1.93
N CYS A 157 -5.95 -10.63 -0.89
CA CYS A 157 -6.56 -9.76 0.13
C CYS A 157 -5.63 -8.62 0.55
N GLY A 158 -6.06 -7.80 1.50
CA GLY A 158 -5.29 -6.72 2.08
C GLY A 158 -4.69 -5.77 1.03
N PRO A 159 -3.42 -5.32 1.20
CA PRO A 159 -2.76 -4.43 0.25
C PRO A 159 -2.70 -4.96 -1.19
N THR A 160 -2.57 -6.28 -1.37
CA THR A 160 -2.56 -6.89 -2.71
C THR A 160 -3.91 -6.72 -3.40
N ALA A 161 -5.03 -6.93 -2.69
CA ALA A 161 -6.36 -6.68 -3.23
C ALA A 161 -6.57 -5.19 -3.55
N ALA A 162 -6.10 -4.28 -2.68
CA ALA A 162 -6.17 -2.84 -2.93
C ALA A 162 -5.46 -2.45 -4.23
N ILE A 163 -4.26 -2.97 -4.45
CA ILE A 163 -3.49 -2.75 -5.69
C ILE A 163 -4.24 -3.32 -6.90
N MET A 164 -4.86 -4.50 -6.79
CA MET A 164 -5.65 -5.09 -7.87
C MET A 164 -6.91 -4.29 -8.17
N HIS A 165 -7.59 -3.73 -7.16
CA HIS A 165 -8.72 -2.81 -7.32
C HIS A 165 -8.31 -1.45 -7.92
N GLY A 166 -7.01 -1.17 -8.07
CA GLY A 166 -6.52 0.11 -8.60
C GLY A 166 -6.51 1.26 -7.59
N LEU A 167 -6.50 0.94 -6.30
CA LEU A 167 -6.50 1.94 -5.23
C LEU A 167 -5.08 2.51 -5.00
N ASP A 168 -5.02 3.73 -4.47
CA ASP A 168 -3.77 4.40 -4.04
C ASP A 168 -3.23 3.75 -2.75
N CYS A 169 -2.59 2.62 -2.90
CA CYS A 169 -1.93 1.92 -1.82
C CYS A 169 -0.48 2.38 -1.68
N SER A 170 0.04 2.50 -0.46
CA SER A 170 1.45 2.84 -0.27
C SER A 170 2.36 1.79 -0.91
N TYR A 171 3.39 2.22 -1.64
CA TYR A 171 4.41 1.33 -2.21
C TYR A 171 5.13 0.48 -1.14
N ARG A 172 5.09 0.91 0.11
CA ARG A 172 5.65 0.16 1.25
C ARG A 172 4.89 -1.12 1.54
N LEU A 173 3.62 -1.19 1.13
CA LEU A 173 2.75 -2.35 1.29
C LEU A 173 2.71 -3.25 0.05
N ALA A 174 3.53 -2.99 -0.97
CA ALA A 174 3.57 -3.78 -2.19
C ALA A 174 3.96 -5.25 -1.96
N PHE A 175 4.72 -5.52 -0.91
CA PHE A 175 5.13 -6.86 -0.48
C PHE A 175 5.01 -7.00 1.03
N PRO A 176 4.74 -8.23 1.55
CA PRO A 176 4.48 -9.49 0.83
C PRO A 176 3.16 -9.49 0.06
N ILE A 177 3.02 -10.41 -0.92
CA ILE A 177 1.74 -10.70 -1.57
C ILE A 177 0.81 -11.33 -0.52
N CYS A 178 -0.36 -10.74 -0.33
CA CYS A 178 -1.33 -11.13 0.70
C CYS A 178 -2.41 -12.01 0.07
N ILE A 179 -2.65 -13.17 0.68
CA ILE A 179 -3.68 -14.13 0.26
C ILE A 179 -4.53 -14.56 1.46
N VAL A 180 -5.76 -14.93 1.19
CA VAL A 180 -6.65 -15.52 2.21
C VAL A 180 -6.13 -16.89 2.59
N ALA A 181 -5.99 -17.14 3.89
CA ALA A 181 -5.57 -18.45 4.41
C ALA A 181 -6.64 -19.50 4.15
N SER A 182 -6.23 -20.68 3.66
CA SER A 182 -7.15 -21.81 3.54
C SER A 182 -7.55 -22.33 4.93
N PRO A 183 -8.84 -22.63 5.17
CA PRO A 183 -9.29 -23.14 6.46
C PRO A 183 -8.57 -24.44 6.83
N GLY A 184 -8.11 -24.52 8.09
CA GLY A 184 -7.48 -25.74 8.64
C GLY A 184 -6.05 -26.01 8.17
N ALA A 185 -5.48 -25.23 7.29
CA ALA A 185 -4.10 -25.39 6.86
C ALA A 185 -3.14 -24.60 7.76
N HIS A 186 -2.03 -25.23 8.15
CA HIS A 186 -0.92 -24.53 8.77
C HIS A 186 -0.13 -23.79 7.72
N HIS A 187 -0.35 -22.47 7.62
CA HIS A 187 0.38 -21.62 6.71
C HIS A 187 1.57 -20.97 7.41
N GLN A 188 2.71 -21.02 6.75
CA GLN A 188 3.89 -20.28 7.18
C GLN A 188 4.11 -19.09 6.26
N ASP A 189 4.03 -17.90 6.84
CA ASP A 189 4.38 -16.67 6.13
C ASP A 189 5.84 -16.67 5.70
N THR A 190 6.06 -16.13 4.54
CA THR A 190 7.39 -15.95 3.97
C THR A 190 7.63 -14.46 3.72
N ARG A 191 8.86 -14.10 3.37
CA ARG A 191 9.15 -12.72 2.95
C ARG A 191 8.38 -12.28 1.68
N HIS A 192 7.74 -13.22 0.98
CA HIS A 192 7.07 -12.95 -0.30
C HIS A 192 5.56 -13.15 -0.26
N ILE A 193 5.06 -13.96 0.66
CA ILE A 193 3.63 -14.29 0.79
C ILE A 193 3.24 -14.20 2.26
N SER A 194 2.13 -13.54 2.54
CA SER A 194 1.47 -13.48 3.84
C SER A 194 0.06 -14.05 3.74
N HIS A 195 -0.32 -14.86 4.73
CA HIS A 195 -1.63 -15.51 4.81
C HIS A 195 -2.50 -14.79 5.83
N HIS A 196 -3.66 -14.34 5.40
CA HIS A 196 -4.60 -13.62 6.24
C HIS A 196 -5.81 -14.49 6.57
N ALA A 197 -6.09 -14.67 7.85
CA ALA A 197 -7.26 -15.41 8.32
C ALA A 197 -8.52 -14.54 8.14
N ILE A 198 -9.27 -14.76 7.07
CA ILE A 198 -10.55 -14.11 6.78
C ILE A 198 -11.62 -15.19 6.80
N THR A 199 -12.50 -15.14 7.82
CA THR A 199 -13.50 -16.19 8.06
C THR A 199 -14.57 -16.26 6.96
N HIS A 200 -14.99 -15.11 6.42
CA HIS A 200 -16.00 -15.00 5.37
C HIS A 200 -15.50 -14.03 4.30
N PRO A 201 -14.66 -14.49 3.38
CA PRO A 201 -14.20 -13.64 2.28
C PRO A 201 -15.36 -13.39 1.30
N ASP A 202 -15.72 -12.13 1.11
CA ASP A 202 -16.58 -11.69 0.03
C ASP A 202 -15.74 -11.58 -1.24
N ILE A 203 -15.86 -12.58 -2.12
CA ILE A 203 -14.94 -12.77 -3.26
C ILE A 203 -15.52 -12.12 -4.50
N THR A 204 -14.71 -11.33 -5.18
CA THR A 204 -14.99 -10.80 -6.51
C THR A 204 -13.84 -11.12 -7.47
N VAL A 205 -14.04 -10.83 -8.76
CA VAL A 205 -13.01 -11.02 -9.79
C VAL A 205 -12.64 -9.69 -10.39
N VAL A 206 -11.37 -9.31 -10.29
CA VAL A 206 -10.80 -8.10 -10.88
C VAL A 206 -9.76 -8.50 -11.90
N GLN A 207 -10.00 -8.16 -13.17
CA GLN A 207 -9.08 -8.48 -14.28
C GLN A 207 -8.67 -9.97 -14.32
N GLY A 208 -9.65 -10.87 -14.09
CA GLY A 208 -9.43 -12.32 -14.10
C GLY A 208 -8.82 -12.91 -12.83
N VAL A 209 -8.57 -12.09 -11.80
CA VAL A 209 -7.99 -12.51 -10.51
C VAL A 209 -9.03 -12.49 -9.41
N LYS A 210 -9.12 -13.54 -8.60
CA LYS A 210 -9.98 -13.61 -7.42
C LYS A 210 -9.39 -12.74 -6.30
N VAL A 211 -10.14 -11.75 -5.85
CA VAL A 211 -9.77 -10.86 -4.74
C VAL A 211 -10.95 -10.74 -3.78
N ILE A 212 -10.72 -10.28 -2.55
CA ILE A 212 -11.83 -9.87 -1.67
C ILE A 212 -12.48 -8.60 -2.23
N SER A 213 -13.78 -8.39 -1.94
CA SER A 213 -14.53 -7.24 -2.42
C SER A 213 -13.91 -5.91 -2.01
N LEU A 214 -14.26 -4.84 -2.71
CA LEU A 214 -13.70 -3.52 -2.48
C LEU A 214 -13.93 -3.02 -1.05
N LEU A 215 -15.18 -3.10 -0.54
CA LEU A 215 -15.48 -2.65 0.82
C LEU A 215 -14.78 -3.50 1.87
N GLN A 216 -14.70 -4.82 1.69
CA GLN A 216 -13.95 -5.69 2.58
C GLN A 216 -12.44 -5.38 2.52
N THR A 217 -11.90 -5.04 1.35
CA THR A 217 -10.49 -4.63 1.20
C THR A 217 -10.19 -3.36 1.99
N LEU A 218 -11.04 -2.33 1.88
CA LEU A 218 -10.89 -1.08 2.62
C LEU A 218 -10.99 -1.31 4.13
N PHE A 219 -11.95 -2.14 4.55
CA PHE A 219 -12.14 -2.53 5.94
C PHE A 219 -10.90 -3.24 6.50
N ASP A 220 -10.39 -4.23 5.79
CA ASP A 220 -9.22 -5.02 6.17
C ASP A 220 -7.97 -4.13 6.33
N LEU A 221 -7.76 -3.20 5.39
CA LEU A 221 -6.66 -2.23 5.48
C LEU A 221 -6.79 -1.35 6.71
N ALA A 222 -7.98 -0.79 6.95
CA ALA A 222 -8.23 0.07 8.11
C ALA A 222 -8.12 -0.67 9.45
N ALA A 223 -8.47 -1.98 9.48
CA ALA A 223 -8.35 -2.81 10.68
C ALA A 223 -6.91 -3.26 10.98
N CYS A 224 -6.09 -3.45 9.94
CA CYS A 224 -4.79 -4.11 10.06
C CYS A 224 -3.60 -3.17 9.85
N GLN A 225 -3.80 -1.99 9.24
CA GLN A 225 -2.72 -1.06 8.93
C GLN A 225 -2.85 0.23 9.76
N PRO A 226 -1.73 0.93 10.02
CA PRO A 226 -1.76 2.30 10.54
C PRO A 226 -2.65 3.22 9.69
N LEU A 227 -3.25 4.24 10.31
CA LEU A 227 -4.15 5.20 9.65
C LEU A 227 -3.56 5.78 8.35
N ARG A 228 -2.27 6.12 8.38
CA ARG A 228 -1.55 6.67 7.21
C ARG A 228 -1.61 5.78 5.97
N TYR A 229 -1.69 4.46 6.14
CA TYR A 229 -1.79 3.52 5.02
C TYR A 229 -3.24 3.15 4.67
N ALA A 230 -4.17 3.39 5.57
CA ALA A 230 -5.58 3.11 5.36
C ALA A 230 -6.30 4.23 4.58
N LEU A 231 -5.87 5.49 4.75
CA LEU A 231 -6.52 6.64 4.12
C LEU A 231 -6.37 6.66 2.59
N GLY A 232 -5.17 6.39 2.05
CA GLY A 232 -4.94 6.45 0.59
C GLY A 232 -5.92 5.61 -0.21
N PRO A 233 -6.09 4.31 0.09
CA PRO A 233 -7.09 3.47 -0.55
C PRO A 233 -8.53 3.96 -0.38
N ALA A 234 -8.91 4.46 0.80
CA ALA A 234 -10.26 4.94 1.08
C ALA A 234 -10.57 6.24 0.32
N ASP A 235 -9.67 7.21 0.35
CA ASP A 235 -9.76 8.46 -0.40
C ASP A 235 -9.86 8.21 -1.91
N CYS A 236 -9.00 7.33 -2.42
CA CYS A 236 -8.99 6.92 -3.82
C CYS A 236 -10.33 6.29 -4.24
N ALA A 237 -10.90 5.42 -3.41
CA ALA A 237 -12.18 4.80 -3.67
C ALA A 237 -13.33 5.82 -3.72
N LEU A 238 -13.34 6.80 -2.81
CA LEU A 238 -14.30 7.90 -2.80
C LEU A 238 -14.11 8.86 -3.98
N ARG A 239 -12.88 9.26 -4.26
CA ARG A 239 -12.54 10.18 -5.36
C ARG A 239 -12.96 9.64 -6.70
N ASN A 240 -12.72 8.35 -6.92
CA ASN A 240 -13.08 7.67 -8.18
C ASN A 240 -14.54 7.20 -8.23
N GLY A 241 -15.35 7.46 -7.19
CA GLY A 241 -16.76 7.05 -7.14
C GLY A 241 -16.95 5.53 -7.09
N LEU A 242 -15.92 4.78 -6.66
CA LEU A 242 -16.00 3.31 -6.54
C LEU A 242 -16.87 2.89 -5.35
N VAL A 243 -16.95 3.73 -4.33
CA VAL A 243 -17.85 3.59 -3.18
C VAL A 243 -18.44 4.95 -2.83
N SER A 244 -19.65 4.98 -2.26
CA SER A 244 -20.24 6.19 -1.67
C SER A 244 -19.76 6.36 -0.22
N GLU A 245 -19.72 7.60 0.27
CA GLU A 245 -19.40 7.86 1.68
C GLU A 245 -20.38 7.15 2.63
N SER A 246 -21.66 7.09 2.28
CA SER A 246 -22.66 6.40 3.08
C SER A 246 -22.40 4.90 3.15
N ALA A 247 -22.06 4.25 2.03
CA ALA A 247 -21.72 2.84 2.00
C ALA A 247 -20.44 2.55 2.80
N LEU A 248 -19.41 3.40 2.67
CA LEU A 248 -18.16 3.26 3.40
C LEU A 248 -18.40 3.35 4.91
N ARG A 249 -19.12 4.36 5.38
CA ARG A 249 -19.42 4.59 6.80
C ARG A 249 -20.36 3.55 7.40
N ALA A 250 -21.28 2.98 6.62
CA ALA A 250 -22.20 1.95 7.09
C ALA A 250 -21.56 0.55 7.18
N TYR A 251 -20.52 0.28 6.39
CA TYR A 251 -19.96 -1.06 6.25
C TYR A 251 -19.44 -1.67 7.57
N PRO A 252 -18.78 -0.94 8.49
CA PRO A 252 -18.32 -1.50 9.76
C PRO A 252 -19.43 -2.13 10.59
N SER A 253 -20.65 -1.58 10.53
CA SER A 253 -21.81 -2.10 11.27
C SER A 253 -22.33 -3.42 10.70
N SER A 254 -22.07 -3.74 9.44
CA SER A 254 -22.47 -5.01 8.81
C SER A 254 -21.54 -6.18 9.18
N VAL A 255 -20.33 -5.89 9.69
CA VAL A 255 -19.33 -6.90 10.05
C VAL A 255 -19.52 -7.31 11.51
N LYS A 256 -19.92 -8.58 11.76
CA LYS A 256 -20.24 -9.06 13.13
C LYS A 256 -19.06 -9.00 14.10
N TYR A 257 -17.88 -9.41 13.66
CA TYR A 257 -16.69 -9.49 14.51
C TYR A 257 -15.54 -8.77 13.83
N SER A 258 -15.08 -7.69 14.44
CA SER A 258 -13.91 -6.95 13.97
C SER A 258 -12.98 -6.64 15.13
N ARG A 259 -11.75 -7.08 15.00
CA ARG A 259 -10.67 -6.47 15.80
C ARG A 259 -10.47 -5.05 15.25
N ASN A 260 -10.16 -4.11 16.12
CA ASN A 260 -9.87 -2.71 15.75
C ASN A 260 -11.02 -1.95 15.04
N ARG A 261 -12.30 -2.25 15.36
CA ARG A 261 -13.45 -1.53 14.80
C ARG A 261 -13.30 -0.01 14.92
N ALA A 262 -12.84 0.49 16.07
CA ALA A 262 -12.62 1.92 16.28
C ALA A 262 -11.60 2.52 15.30
N ALA A 263 -10.55 1.77 14.93
CA ALA A 263 -9.60 2.21 13.90
C ALA A 263 -10.24 2.29 12.50
N VAL A 264 -11.10 1.32 12.17
CA VAL A 264 -11.86 1.33 10.91
C VAL A 264 -12.81 2.51 10.85
N GLU A 265 -13.61 2.71 11.90
CA GLU A 265 -14.57 3.82 11.99
C GLU A 265 -13.84 5.17 11.89
N ARG A 266 -12.68 5.31 12.58
CA ARG A 266 -11.83 6.50 12.48
C ARG A 266 -11.32 6.72 11.06
N ALA A 267 -10.79 5.69 10.41
CA ALA A 267 -10.26 5.80 9.05
C ALA A 267 -11.36 6.19 8.05
N PHE A 268 -12.55 5.58 8.17
CA PHE A 268 -13.68 5.85 7.27
C PHE A 268 -14.34 7.21 7.56
N ALA A 269 -14.31 7.69 8.80
CA ALA A 269 -14.75 9.05 9.14
C ALA A 269 -13.82 10.12 8.57
N LEU A 270 -12.52 9.83 8.50
CA LEU A 270 -11.49 10.73 7.98
C LEU A 270 -11.28 10.62 6.47
N ALA A 271 -11.86 9.62 5.81
CA ALA A 271 -11.72 9.47 4.38
C ALA A 271 -12.35 10.66 3.64
N ASP A 272 -11.60 11.23 2.68
CA ASP A 272 -11.99 12.43 1.96
C ASP A 272 -11.68 12.33 0.47
N ARG A 273 -12.70 12.48 -0.37
CA ARG A 273 -12.59 12.43 -1.83
C ARG A 273 -11.74 13.55 -2.44
N ARG A 274 -11.46 14.63 -1.69
CA ARG A 274 -10.68 15.77 -2.18
C ARG A 274 -9.18 15.49 -2.24
N ALA A 275 -8.66 14.52 -1.46
CA ALA A 275 -7.24 14.15 -1.55
C ALA A 275 -6.88 13.70 -2.97
N GLU A 276 -5.84 14.27 -3.57
CA GLU A 276 -5.53 14.05 -4.99
C GLU A 276 -4.77 12.76 -5.26
N ASN A 277 -3.97 12.33 -4.29
CA ASN A 277 -3.15 11.12 -4.44
C ASN A 277 -2.85 10.44 -3.10
N GLY A 278 -2.34 9.21 -3.18
CA GLY A 278 -2.03 8.40 -2.00
C GLY A 278 -0.92 8.98 -1.11
N GLY A 279 -0.02 9.80 -1.66
CA GLY A 279 1.04 10.45 -0.88
C GLY A 279 0.49 11.53 0.04
N GLU A 280 -0.43 12.35 -0.43
CA GLU A 280 -1.16 13.33 0.38
C GLU A 280 -1.99 12.65 1.47
N SER A 281 -2.70 11.57 1.11
CA SER A 281 -3.46 10.79 2.08
C SER A 281 -2.57 10.16 3.16
N GLU A 282 -1.39 9.63 2.77
CA GLU A 282 -0.41 9.07 3.71
C GLU A 282 0.15 10.17 4.64
N ALA A 283 0.44 11.37 4.10
CA ALA A 283 0.87 12.52 4.89
C ALA A 283 -0.21 12.97 5.87
N ARG A 284 -1.48 13.05 5.42
CA ARG A 284 -2.62 13.39 6.27
C ARG A 284 -2.79 12.40 7.42
N GLY A 285 -2.70 11.10 7.13
CA GLY A 285 -2.77 10.06 8.17
C GLY A 285 -1.61 10.16 9.17
N MET A 286 -0.41 10.47 8.72
CA MET A 286 0.75 10.72 9.56
C MET A 286 0.53 11.93 10.47
N LEU A 287 -0.01 13.04 9.94
CA LEU A 287 -0.33 14.25 10.72
C LEU A 287 -1.38 13.98 11.79
N HIS A 288 -2.42 13.21 11.48
CA HIS A 288 -3.41 12.76 12.47
C HIS A 288 -2.80 11.91 13.58
N ASP A 289 -1.88 11.00 13.25
CA ASP A 289 -1.22 10.14 14.23
C ASP A 289 -0.17 10.90 15.07
N ALA A 290 0.37 11.99 14.52
CA ALA A 290 1.30 12.89 15.20
C ALA A 290 0.60 13.97 16.06
N GLY A 291 -0.74 14.00 16.11
CA GLY A 291 -1.52 14.95 16.89
C GLY A 291 -1.61 16.37 16.28
N CYS A 292 -1.19 16.53 15.02
CA CYS A 292 -1.25 17.81 14.31
C CYS A 292 -2.13 17.69 13.04
N PRO A 293 -3.40 17.24 13.14
CA PRO A 293 -4.25 17.09 11.97
C PRO A 293 -4.50 18.44 11.29
N PRO A 294 -4.56 18.49 9.95
CA PRO A 294 -4.99 19.71 9.27
C PRO A 294 -6.49 19.96 9.52
N ASP A 295 -6.87 21.23 9.59
CA ASP A 295 -8.28 21.64 9.71
C ASP A 295 -9.04 21.47 8.39
N ASP A 296 -8.32 21.60 7.25
CA ASP A 296 -8.89 21.43 5.92
C ASP A 296 -7.84 20.97 4.91
N ILE A 297 -8.32 20.44 3.78
CA ILE A 297 -7.46 19.97 2.69
C ILE A 297 -7.90 20.55 1.35
N GLN A 298 -6.97 20.65 0.39
CA GLN A 298 -7.22 21.11 -0.97
C GLN A 298 -7.89 22.49 -1.02
N VAL A 299 -7.37 23.43 -0.19
CA VAL A 299 -7.93 24.75 -0.05
C VAL A 299 -7.43 25.68 -1.15
N GLU A 300 -8.36 26.38 -1.81
CA GLU A 300 -8.05 27.31 -2.90
C GLU A 300 -7.87 28.75 -2.39
N PHE A 301 -6.83 29.40 -2.90
CA PHE A 301 -6.53 30.81 -2.66
C PHE A 301 -6.53 31.56 -3.99
N PRO A 302 -7.21 32.73 -4.10
CA PRO A 302 -7.14 33.56 -5.29
C PRO A 302 -5.70 34.01 -5.56
N CYS A 303 -5.28 34.02 -6.82
CA CYS A 303 -4.00 34.62 -7.17
C CYS A 303 -4.10 36.14 -7.18
N LEU A 304 -3.25 36.83 -6.42
CA LEU A 304 -3.29 38.31 -6.33
C LEU A 304 -2.74 38.98 -7.60
N ASP A 305 -1.79 38.31 -8.28
CA ASP A 305 -1.15 38.87 -9.48
C ASP A 305 -1.97 38.61 -10.76
N HIS A 306 -2.84 37.59 -10.75
CA HIS A 306 -3.61 37.18 -11.93
C HIS A 306 -5.06 36.91 -11.55
N PRO A 307 -5.98 37.88 -11.77
CA PRO A 307 -7.41 37.70 -11.52
C PRO A 307 -7.97 36.50 -12.28
N GLY A 308 -8.72 35.64 -11.57
CA GLY A 308 -9.29 34.39 -12.11
C GLY A 308 -8.41 33.16 -12.00
N ARG A 309 -7.12 33.28 -11.67
CA ARG A 309 -6.25 32.16 -11.31
C ARG A 309 -6.37 31.87 -9.80
N LYS A 310 -6.31 30.59 -9.45
CA LYS A 310 -6.28 30.14 -8.05
C LYS A 310 -5.04 29.28 -7.80
N HIS A 311 -4.52 29.38 -6.60
CA HIS A 311 -3.53 28.46 -6.06
C HIS A 311 -4.22 27.53 -5.06
N ARG A 312 -3.79 26.29 -4.95
CA ARG A 312 -4.38 25.33 -4.05
C ARG A 312 -3.29 24.74 -3.16
N SER A 313 -3.56 24.65 -1.85
CA SER A 313 -2.70 23.98 -0.88
C SER A 313 -3.25 22.61 -0.55
N ASP A 314 -2.38 21.62 -0.28
CA ASP A 314 -2.79 20.27 0.08
C ASP A 314 -3.40 20.23 1.48
N PHE A 315 -2.86 21.01 2.42
CA PHE A 315 -3.27 21.07 3.82
C PHE A 315 -3.39 22.52 4.30
N LEU A 316 -4.29 22.74 5.27
CA LEU A 316 -4.47 24.01 5.93
C LEU A 316 -4.66 23.79 7.43
N TRP A 317 -3.98 24.60 8.23
CA TRP A 317 -4.21 24.76 9.68
C TRP A 317 -4.66 26.17 9.98
N LYS A 318 -5.64 26.30 10.89
CA LYS A 318 -6.16 27.59 11.39
C LYS A 318 -5.65 27.79 12.80
N ARG A 319 -5.10 28.96 13.07
CA ARG A 319 -4.72 29.36 14.41
C ARG A 319 -5.87 30.08 15.11
N GLU A 320 -5.81 30.20 16.45
CA GLU A 320 -6.80 30.89 17.24
C GLU A 320 -6.93 32.36 16.87
N ASP A 321 -5.83 33.00 16.42
CA ASP A 321 -5.83 34.42 15.97
C ASP A 321 -6.42 34.62 14.55
N GLY A 322 -6.92 33.56 13.94
CA GLY A 322 -7.49 33.56 12.58
C GLY A 322 -6.45 33.48 11.46
N SER A 323 -5.16 33.54 11.77
CA SER A 323 -4.12 33.33 10.77
C SER A 323 -4.06 31.85 10.33
N VAL A 324 -3.55 31.59 9.12
CA VAL A 324 -3.50 30.24 8.56
C VAL A 324 -2.07 29.84 8.23
N ILE A 325 -1.81 28.53 8.34
CA ILE A 325 -0.61 27.86 7.88
C ILE A 325 -1.03 26.93 6.76
N VAL A 326 -0.26 26.85 5.68
CA VAL A 326 -0.53 25.94 4.57
C VAL A 326 0.54 24.84 4.51
N GLY A 327 0.14 23.67 4.08
CA GLY A 327 1.02 22.51 3.88
C GLY A 327 0.98 22.04 2.43
N GLU A 328 2.13 21.61 1.95
CA GLU A 328 2.34 21.06 0.61
C GLU A 328 3.05 19.72 0.71
N PHE A 329 2.54 18.70 0.06
CA PHE A 329 3.22 17.41 -0.05
C PHE A 329 3.93 17.29 -1.39
N ASP A 330 5.24 17.51 -1.38
CA ASP A 330 6.06 17.44 -2.57
C ASP A 330 6.49 16.00 -2.87
N GLY A 331 5.85 15.41 -3.85
CA GLY A 331 6.30 14.15 -4.47
C GLY A 331 7.61 14.38 -5.25
N VAL A 332 8.67 13.66 -4.91
CA VAL A 332 10.01 13.76 -5.57
C VAL A 332 9.97 13.60 -7.10
N ARG A 333 8.88 13.07 -7.66
CA ARG A 333 8.75 12.86 -9.11
C ARG A 333 8.58 14.14 -9.94
N LYS A 334 8.07 15.21 -9.34
CA LYS A 334 7.80 16.47 -10.11
C LYS A 334 9.04 17.07 -10.77
N TYR A 335 10.24 16.78 -10.26
CA TYR A 335 11.49 17.40 -10.73
C TYR A 335 12.40 16.46 -11.54
N VAL A 336 12.07 15.17 -11.62
CA VAL A 336 12.97 14.14 -12.20
C VAL A 336 12.35 13.43 -13.41
N ASP A 337 11.03 13.50 -13.58
CA ASP A 337 10.33 12.85 -14.67
C ASP A 337 10.09 13.85 -15.83
N PRO A 338 10.73 13.66 -17.00
CA PRO A 338 10.51 14.52 -18.18
C PRO A 338 9.05 14.57 -18.65
N HIS A 339 8.24 13.55 -18.37
CA HIS A 339 6.81 13.53 -18.69
C HIS A 339 5.99 14.46 -17.79
N MET A 340 6.46 14.71 -16.55
CA MET A 340 5.78 15.60 -15.60
C MET A 340 6.11 17.09 -15.84
N THR A 341 7.22 17.39 -16.47
CA THR A 341 7.59 18.77 -16.85
C THR A 341 6.90 19.23 -18.13
N SER A 342 6.17 18.34 -18.81
CA SER A 342 5.49 18.65 -20.08
C SER A 342 6.41 19.30 -21.13
N GLY A 343 7.71 18.97 -21.12
CA GLY A 343 8.71 19.52 -22.02
C GLY A 343 9.12 20.97 -21.74
N ARG A 344 8.69 21.56 -20.60
CA ARG A 344 9.11 22.90 -20.17
C ARG A 344 10.52 22.87 -19.59
N GLU A 345 11.26 23.98 -19.70
CA GLU A 345 12.55 24.10 -19.05
C GLU A 345 12.39 24.07 -17.52
N ILE A 346 13.32 23.38 -16.83
CA ILE A 346 13.32 23.27 -15.37
C ILE A 346 13.26 24.66 -14.71
N ARG A 347 13.87 25.68 -15.32
CA ARG A 347 13.85 27.07 -14.83
C ARG A 347 12.44 27.65 -14.79
N GLU A 348 11.64 27.42 -15.83
CA GLU A 348 10.27 27.91 -15.90
C GLU A 348 9.39 27.28 -14.82
N VAL A 349 9.56 25.97 -14.57
CA VAL A 349 8.82 25.26 -13.51
C VAL A 349 9.20 25.80 -12.13
N VAL A 350 10.48 26.06 -11.89
CA VAL A 350 10.97 26.62 -10.62
C VAL A 350 10.48 28.06 -10.43
N ASP A 351 10.47 28.88 -11.48
CA ASP A 351 10.00 30.26 -11.41
C ASP A 351 8.49 30.34 -11.19
N GLU A 352 7.70 29.46 -11.81
CA GLU A 352 6.25 29.36 -11.56
C GLU A 352 5.97 28.94 -10.12
N GLU A 353 6.70 27.96 -9.59
CA GLU A 353 6.55 27.51 -8.21
C GLU A 353 6.94 28.60 -7.21
N ARG A 354 8.00 29.37 -7.50
CA ARG A 354 8.40 30.51 -6.68
C ARG A 354 7.34 31.61 -6.64
N LYS A 355 6.75 31.95 -7.81
CA LYS A 355 5.64 32.92 -7.88
C LYS A 355 4.42 32.43 -7.13
N ARG A 356 4.07 31.15 -7.26
CA ARG A 356 3.00 30.50 -6.51
C ARG A 356 3.22 30.61 -5.00
N GLN A 357 4.42 30.28 -4.54
CA GLN A 357 4.79 30.38 -3.14
C GLN A 357 4.72 31.81 -2.63
N GLN A 358 5.21 32.79 -3.39
CA GLN A 358 5.16 34.20 -3.04
C GLN A 358 3.72 34.72 -2.94
N CYS A 359 2.84 34.28 -3.84
CA CYS A 359 1.44 34.62 -3.79
C CYS A 359 0.75 34.00 -2.56
N MET A 360 1.00 32.72 -2.26
CA MET A 360 0.41 32.04 -1.11
C MET A 360 0.91 32.60 0.24
N SER A 361 2.14 33.08 0.32
CA SER A 361 2.70 33.69 1.55
C SER A 361 2.02 35.00 1.95
N GLN A 362 1.17 35.57 1.11
CA GLN A 362 0.35 36.73 1.46
C GLN A 362 -0.93 36.35 2.21
N TYR A 363 -1.37 35.10 2.12
CA TYR A 363 -2.52 34.54 2.83
C TYR A 363 -2.13 33.79 4.09
N ALA A 364 -0.97 33.11 4.05
CA ALA A 364 -0.52 32.21 5.11
C ALA A 364 0.71 32.78 5.81
N ILE A 365 0.75 32.65 7.15
CA ILE A 365 1.93 33.06 7.95
C ILE A 365 3.11 32.11 7.78
N GLY A 366 2.89 30.91 7.22
CA GLY A 366 3.92 29.94 6.96
C GLY A 366 3.48 28.86 5.98
N ILE A 367 4.47 28.27 5.31
CA ILE A 367 4.29 27.16 4.39
C ILE A 367 5.14 25.98 4.86
N VAL A 368 4.48 24.85 5.17
CA VAL A 368 5.14 23.60 5.60
C VAL A 368 5.26 22.68 4.40
N ARG A 369 6.50 22.36 3.99
CA ARG A 369 6.76 21.40 2.92
C ARG A 369 7.10 20.03 3.50
N MET A 370 6.37 19.03 3.03
CA MET A 370 6.52 17.63 3.42
C MET A 370 6.99 16.79 2.24
N TYR A 371 7.81 15.80 2.54
CA TYR A 371 8.37 14.87 1.57
C TYR A 371 8.18 13.42 2.05
N TYR A 372 8.31 12.44 1.16
CA TYR A 372 8.21 11.02 1.53
C TYR A 372 9.11 10.59 2.70
N ARG A 373 10.27 11.24 2.88
CA ARG A 373 11.17 10.97 4.03
C ARG A 373 10.57 11.39 5.38
N ASP A 374 9.70 12.39 5.37
CA ASP A 374 9.06 12.93 6.58
C ASP A 374 7.92 12.01 7.07
N LEU A 375 7.38 11.15 6.19
CA LEU A 375 6.34 10.20 6.55
C LEU A 375 6.81 9.15 7.57
N ASP A 376 8.11 8.83 7.60
CA ASP A 376 8.69 7.89 8.55
C ASP A 376 9.19 8.57 9.82
N ASN A 377 9.56 9.85 9.73
CA ASN A 377 10.06 10.63 10.84
C ASN A 377 9.39 12.02 10.84
N PRO A 378 8.18 12.12 11.42
CA PRO A 378 7.38 13.35 11.39
C PRO A 378 7.93 14.46 12.29
N GLU A 379 8.96 14.20 13.13
CA GLU A 379 9.44 15.14 14.16
C GLU A 379 9.79 16.52 13.60
N ARG A 380 10.36 16.56 12.39
CA ARG A 380 10.68 17.83 11.72
C ARG A 380 9.41 18.63 11.44
N ILE A 381 8.37 17.99 10.91
CA ILE A 381 7.10 18.62 10.55
C ILE A 381 6.36 19.05 11.81
N VAL A 382 6.27 18.17 12.81
CA VAL A 382 5.62 18.45 14.09
C VAL A 382 6.28 19.64 14.79
N ARG A 383 7.62 19.69 14.81
CA ARG A 383 8.36 20.82 15.38
C ARG A 383 8.04 22.11 14.63
N GLN A 384 8.09 22.09 13.31
CA GLN A 384 7.81 23.26 12.48
C GLN A 384 6.37 23.78 12.69
N LEU A 385 5.38 22.88 12.77
CA LEU A 385 3.98 23.26 13.06
C LEU A 385 3.86 23.83 14.48
N ARG A 386 4.53 23.23 15.46
CA ARG A 386 4.53 23.74 16.85
C ARG A 386 5.16 25.12 16.96
N ASP A 387 6.29 25.35 16.28
CA ASP A 387 6.96 26.68 16.26
C ASP A 387 6.05 27.76 15.62
N MET A 388 5.11 27.34 14.77
CA MET A 388 4.08 28.19 14.18
C MET A 388 2.78 28.26 15.01
N GLY A 389 2.74 27.63 16.19
CA GLY A 389 1.61 27.71 17.14
C GLY A 389 0.53 26.65 16.99
N ILE A 390 0.76 25.59 16.20
CA ILE A 390 -0.11 24.42 16.15
C ILE A 390 0.31 23.46 17.27
N GLN A 391 -0.57 23.24 18.24
CA GLN A 391 -0.32 22.30 19.33
C GLN A 391 -0.80 20.89 18.95
N PRO A 392 -0.02 19.81 19.25
CA PRO A 392 -0.46 18.44 19.06
C PRO A 392 -1.57 18.05 20.03
#